data_cceb0a8a3f3f7c71c340658d901eb622
#
_entry.id   cceb0a8a3f3f7c71c340658d901eb622
#
_cell.length_a   1.000
_cell.length_b   1.000
_cell.length_c   1.000
_cell.angle_alpha   90.00
_cell.angle_beta   90.00
_cell.angle_gamma   90.00
#
_symmetry.space_group_name_H-M   'P 1'
#
loop_
_entity.id
_entity.type
_entity.pdbx_description
1 polymer ?
#
loop_
_entity_poly.entity_id
_entity_poly.type
_entity_poly.pdbx_seq_one_letter_code
_entity_poly.pdbx_strand_id
1 'polypeptide(L)'
;MNQNQILLDRIKPMIFKLYNANESVKASKVSVTTNNYIKSFDGINYPNLNYKLHLTNGDVVTKKELAFEYNSIIESMVRHVYNNSHNTIPKV
;
A
#
# COMPACT_ATOMS: atom_id res chain seq x y z
N MET A 1 15.44 12.17 1.51
CA MET A 1 14.23 11.41 1.12
C MET A 1 13.43 11.13 2.38
N ASN A 2 12.15 11.48 2.40
CA ASN A 2 11.36 11.25 3.61
C ASN A 2 10.86 9.80 3.65
N GLN A 3 10.45 9.41 4.83
CA GLN A 3 10.04 8.04 5.11
C GLN A 3 8.79 7.61 4.32
N ASN A 4 7.88 8.55 4.07
CA ASN A 4 6.68 8.25 3.30
C ASN A 4 7.02 7.91 1.86
N GLN A 5 8.01 8.56 1.26
CA GLN A 5 8.42 8.26 -0.10
C GLN A 5 9.02 6.86 -0.19
N ILE A 6 9.82 6.47 0.80
CA ILE A 6 10.37 5.12 0.87
C ILE A 6 9.23 4.10 0.97
N LEU A 7 8.25 4.38 1.82
CA LEU A 7 7.08 3.51 1.97
C LEU A 7 6.33 3.36 0.65
N LEU A 8 6.03 4.49 -0.01
CA LEU A 8 5.29 4.46 -1.26
C LEU A 8 6.02 3.67 -2.34
N ASP A 9 7.33 3.85 -2.46
CA ASP A 9 8.11 3.16 -3.46
C ASP A 9 8.14 1.65 -3.23
N ARG A 10 8.11 1.23 -1.99
CA ARG A 10 8.11 -0.20 -1.65
C ARG A 10 6.75 -0.84 -1.81
N ILE A 11 5.69 -0.11 -1.44
CA ILE A 11 4.34 -0.68 -1.41
C ILE A 11 3.75 -0.85 -2.81
N LYS A 12 4.12 0.03 -3.76
CA LYS A 12 3.60 -0.06 -5.13
C LYS A 12 3.81 -1.44 -5.76
N PRO A 13 5.03 -1.98 -5.82
CA PRO A 13 5.22 -3.30 -6.42
C PRO A 13 4.52 -4.41 -5.64
N MET A 14 4.35 -4.26 -4.34
CA MET A 14 3.64 -5.24 -3.53
C MET A 14 2.16 -5.28 -3.87
N ILE A 15 1.52 -4.12 -4.01
CA ILE A 15 0.12 -4.02 -4.42
C ILE A 15 -0.06 -4.59 -5.83
N PHE A 16 0.82 -4.21 -6.73
CA PHE A 16 0.80 -4.67 -8.12
C PHE A 16 0.86 -6.20 -8.19
N LYS A 17 1.79 -6.79 -7.45
CA LYS A 17 1.98 -8.23 -7.43
C LYS A 17 0.79 -8.95 -6.81
N LEU A 18 0.27 -8.41 -5.72
CA LEU A 18 -0.90 -8.98 -5.05
C LEU A 18 -2.11 -9.03 -5.98
N TYR A 19 -2.42 -7.91 -6.63
CA TYR A 19 -3.56 -7.84 -7.52
C TYR A 19 -3.40 -8.79 -8.71
N ASN A 20 -2.23 -8.77 -9.35
CA ASN A 20 -1.99 -9.55 -10.55
C ASN A 20 -1.92 -11.06 -10.29
N ALA A 21 -1.63 -11.46 -9.06
CA ALA A 21 -1.64 -12.87 -8.68
C ALA A 21 -3.06 -13.42 -8.54
N ASN A 22 -4.06 -12.55 -8.35
CA ASN A 22 -5.40 -12.98 -7.98
C ASN A 22 -6.50 -12.60 -9.00
N GLU A 23 -6.19 -11.73 -9.96
CA GLU A 23 -7.20 -11.24 -10.90
C GLU A 23 -6.85 -11.62 -12.32
N SER A 24 -7.90 -11.89 -13.14
CA SER A 24 -7.70 -12.26 -14.54
C SER A 24 -7.32 -11.05 -15.39
N VAL A 25 -7.91 -9.90 -15.13
CA VAL A 25 -7.51 -8.66 -15.80
C VAL A 25 -6.40 -8.04 -14.98
N LYS A 26 -5.23 -7.87 -15.60
CA LYS A 26 -4.04 -7.43 -14.89
C LYS A 26 -3.96 -5.92 -14.78
N ALA A 27 -3.31 -5.46 -13.74
CA ALA A 27 -2.95 -4.05 -13.61
C ALA A 27 -1.71 -3.77 -14.45
N SER A 28 -1.70 -2.62 -15.10
CA SER A 28 -0.52 -2.14 -15.84
C SER A 28 0.30 -1.16 -15.00
N LYS A 29 -0.36 -0.51 -14.03
CA LYS A 29 0.27 0.53 -13.21
C LYS A 29 -0.49 0.66 -11.90
N VAL A 30 0.23 1.01 -10.85
CA VAL A 30 -0.36 1.34 -9.54
C VAL A 30 0.06 2.76 -9.17
N SER A 31 -0.93 3.57 -8.77
CA SER A 31 -0.69 4.91 -8.24
C SER A 31 -1.02 4.90 -6.76
N VAL A 32 -0.12 5.41 -5.94
CA VAL A 32 -0.29 5.42 -4.49
C VAL A 32 0.02 6.82 -3.96
N THR A 33 -0.85 7.32 -3.10
CA THR A 33 -0.65 8.59 -2.40
C THR A 33 -0.98 8.41 -0.93
N THR A 34 -0.40 9.26 -0.10
CA THR A 34 -0.75 9.30 1.33
C THR A 34 -1.68 10.48 1.58
N ASN A 35 -2.68 10.27 2.43
CA ASN A 35 -3.56 11.35 2.88
C ASN A 35 -3.20 11.76 4.29
N ASN A 36 -3.76 11.05 5.25
CA ASN A 36 -3.60 11.30 6.67
C ASN A 36 -2.98 10.08 7.32
N TYR A 37 -2.71 10.22 8.60
CA TYR A 37 -2.31 9.07 9.41
C TYR A 37 -3.55 8.51 10.10
N ILE A 38 -3.58 7.19 10.23
CA ILE A 38 -4.59 6.49 11.02
C ILE A 38 -3.90 5.82 12.20
N LYS A 39 -4.56 5.84 13.33
CA LYS A 39 -4.04 5.20 14.52
C LYS A 39 -4.53 3.76 14.56
N SER A 40 -3.62 2.82 14.60
CA SER A 40 -4.00 1.42 14.70
C SER A 40 -4.24 1.02 16.15
N PHE A 41 -4.74 -0.19 16.34
CA PHE A 41 -5.06 -0.68 17.69
C PHE A 41 -3.83 -0.80 18.59
N ASP A 42 -2.63 -0.87 18.02
CA ASP A 42 -1.39 -0.91 18.80
C ASP A 42 -0.90 0.49 19.22
N GLY A 43 -1.66 1.52 18.90
CA GLY A 43 -1.34 2.90 19.29
C GLY A 43 -0.37 3.62 18.38
N ILE A 44 0.10 2.99 17.32
CA ILE A 44 1.03 3.59 16.38
C ILE A 44 0.26 4.23 15.23
N ASN A 45 0.68 5.44 14.82
CA ASN A 45 0.08 6.10 13.66
C ASN A 45 0.74 5.59 12.39
N TYR A 46 -0.08 5.06 11.49
CA TYR A 46 0.37 4.60 10.18
C TYR A 46 -0.18 5.51 9.08
N PRO A 47 0.56 5.70 7.98
CA PRO A 47 0.04 6.48 6.87
C PRO A 47 -1.20 5.82 6.27
N ASN A 48 -2.23 6.62 6.04
CA ASN A 48 -3.43 6.15 5.35
C ASN A 48 -3.22 6.31 3.86
N LEU A 49 -3.13 5.20 3.14
CA LEU A 49 -2.84 5.21 1.72
C LEU A 49 -4.11 5.24 0.89
N ASN A 50 -4.07 6.02 -0.18
CA ASN A 50 -4.98 5.88 -1.30
C ASN A 50 -4.23 5.26 -2.45
N TYR A 51 -4.84 4.30 -3.12
CA TYR A 51 -4.21 3.66 -4.26
C TYR A 51 -5.24 3.42 -5.35
N LYS A 52 -4.74 3.45 -6.59
CA LYS A 52 -5.53 3.17 -7.78
C LYS A 52 -4.76 2.18 -8.62
N LEU A 53 -5.46 1.18 -9.12
CA LEU A 53 -4.90 0.22 -10.06
C LEU A 53 -5.41 0.54 -11.45
N HIS A 54 -4.50 0.83 -12.36
CA HIS A 54 -4.82 1.09 -13.76
C HIS A 54 -4.70 -0.24 -14.48
N LEU A 55 -5.80 -0.73 -15.02
CA LEU A 55 -5.87 -2.05 -15.62
C LEU A 55 -5.52 -2.00 -17.10
N THR A 56 -5.11 -3.16 -17.62
CA THR A 56 -4.73 -3.27 -19.04
C THR A 56 -5.88 -3.04 -19.99
N ASN A 57 -7.13 -3.18 -19.52
CA ASN A 57 -8.32 -2.93 -20.34
C ASN A 57 -8.78 -1.46 -20.29
N GLY A 58 -8.04 -0.57 -19.61
CA GLY A 58 -8.38 0.83 -19.49
C GLY A 58 -9.19 1.19 -18.26
N ASP A 59 -9.66 0.22 -17.50
CA ASP A 59 -10.40 0.49 -16.27
C ASP A 59 -9.46 0.93 -15.16
N VAL A 60 -10.03 1.63 -14.18
CA VAL A 60 -9.32 2.04 -12.98
C VAL A 60 -10.07 1.51 -11.77
N VAL A 61 -9.38 0.78 -10.92
CA VAL A 61 -9.94 0.24 -9.68
C VAL A 61 -9.36 1.04 -8.51
N THR A 62 -10.22 1.62 -7.70
CA THR A 62 -9.80 2.41 -6.54
C THR A 62 -9.84 1.56 -5.29
N LYS A 63 -9.25 2.09 -4.23
CA LYS A 63 -9.27 1.45 -2.92
C LYS A 63 -10.69 1.06 -2.48
N LYS A 64 -11.67 1.93 -2.75
CA LYS A 64 -13.05 1.71 -2.33
C LYS A 64 -13.72 0.56 -3.08
N GLU A 65 -13.26 0.29 -4.29
CA GLU A 65 -13.84 -0.76 -5.14
C GLU A 65 -13.23 -2.13 -4.87
N LEU A 66 -12.08 -2.16 -4.22
CA LEU A 66 -11.44 -3.42 -3.86
C LEU A 66 -12.16 -4.10 -2.71
N ALA A 67 -12.17 -5.42 -2.73
CA ALA A 67 -12.73 -6.21 -1.65
C ALA A 67 -11.99 -5.96 -0.34
N PHE A 68 -12.69 -6.21 0.75
CA PHE A 68 -12.14 -6.03 2.09
C PHE A 68 -10.82 -6.79 2.29
N GLU A 69 -10.73 -8.00 1.75
CA GLU A 69 -9.54 -8.85 1.91
C GLU A 69 -8.30 -8.20 1.30
N TYR A 70 -8.42 -7.58 0.13
CA TYR A 70 -7.32 -6.86 -0.49
C TYR A 70 -6.86 -5.71 0.40
N ASN A 71 -7.82 -4.91 0.86
CA ASN A 71 -7.51 -3.75 1.69
C ASN A 71 -6.87 -4.16 3.01
N SER A 72 -7.31 -5.26 3.59
CA SER A 72 -6.75 -5.79 4.83
C SER A 72 -5.29 -6.23 4.64
N ILE A 73 -5.00 -6.93 3.55
CA ILE A 73 -3.64 -7.37 3.25
C ILE A 73 -2.73 -6.18 2.98
N ILE A 74 -3.21 -5.21 2.19
CA ILE A 74 -2.44 -4.02 1.87
C ILE A 74 -2.14 -3.21 3.13
N GLU A 75 -3.09 -3.10 4.03
CA GLU A 75 -2.90 -2.42 5.30
C GLU A 75 -1.84 -3.11 6.16
N SER A 76 -1.84 -4.42 6.18
CA SER A 76 -0.80 -5.20 6.86
C SER A 76 0.57 -4.97 6.23
N MET A 77 0.64 -4.92 4.91
CA MET A 77 1.88 -4.60 4.19
C MET A 77 2.40 -3.22 4.56
N VAL A 78 1.50 -2.23 4.61
CA VAL A 78 1.86 -0.86 4.99
C VAL A 78 2.48 -0.84 6.37
N ARG A 79 1.86 -1.49 7.33
CA ARG A 79 2.38 -1.56 8.69
C ARG A 79 3.75 -2.23 8.74
N HIS A 80 3.89 -3.33 8.02
CA HIS A 80 5.15 -4.07 7.98
C HIS A 80 6.28 -3.23 7.38
N VAL A 81 6.04 -2.62 6.22
CA VAL A 81 7.03 -1.79 5.56
C VAL A 81 7.38 -0.56 6.40
N TYR A 82 6.37 0.07 6.97
CA TYR A 82 6.57 1.25 7.80
C TYR A 82 7.42 0.93 9.03
N ASN A 83 7.11 -0.15 9.71
CA ASN A 83 7.86 -0.58 10.88
C ASN A 83 9.30 -0.94 10.53
N ASN A 84 9.50 -1.61 9.40
CA ASN A 84 10.85 -1.97 8.95
C ASN A 84 11.65 -0.72 8.56
N SER A 85 11.01 0.28 7.99
CA SER A 85 11.67 1.54 7.64
C SER A 85 12.13 2.29 8.90
N HIS A 86 11.33 2.26 9.96
CA HIS A 86 11.71 2.81 11.26
C HIS A 86 12.86 2.01 11.88
N ASN A 87 12.81 0.70 11.74
CA ASN A 87 13.78 -0.19 12.36
C ASN A 87 15.12 -0.24 11.64
N THR A 88 15.25 0.41 10.49
CA THR A 88 16.56 0.54 9.83
C THR A 88 17.46 1.54 10.54
N ILE A 89 16.91 2.35 11.43
CA ILE A 89 17.72 3.22 12.29
C ILE A 89 18.28 2.35 13.40
N PRO A 90 19.63 2.30 13.55
CA PRO A 90 20.22 1.47 14.59
C PRO A 90 19.71 1.88 15.96
N LYS A 91 19.18 0.93 16.68
CA LYS A 91 18.84 1.15 18.07
C LYS A 91 20.09 0.96 18.88
N VAL A 92 20.47 2.00 19.47
CA VAL A 92 21.62 1.97 20.35
C VAL A 92 21.15 1.55 21.73
#